data_2b2cc3e76e505c0596ed681cf09ab63b
#
_entry.id   2b2cc3e76e505c0596ed681cf09ab63b
#
_cell.length_a   1.000
_cell.length_b   1.000
_cell.length_c   1.000
_cell.angle_alpha   90.00
_cell.angle_beta   90.00
_cell.angle_gamma   90.00
#
_symmetry.space_group_name_H-M   'P 1'
#
loop_
_entity.id
_entity.type
_entity.pdbx_description
1 polymer ?
#
loop_
_entity_poly.entity_id
_entity_poly.type
_entity_poly.pdbx_seq_one_letter_code
_entity_poly.pdbx_strand_id
1 'polypeptide(L)'
;MQRINHEITRKTTSLMINDVINNTLKNIENLKIKNSQDVRICDHQLADFSLDMKNEVKTIKSFLSEKMYNHDKVLNMTKNANQIVSSLFDFLEQQDNIFLKSHLGTSFTNNEKP
;
A
#
# COMPACT_ATOMS: atom_id res chain seq x y z
N MET A 1 10.69 7.13 -26.29
CA MET A 1 9.75 6.27 -25.52
C MET A 1 9.60 6.67 -24.05
N GLN A 2 10.66 6.86 -23.28
CA GLN A 2 10.56 7.24 -21.85
C GLN A 2 9.73 8.51 -21.59
N ARG A 3 9.88 9.56 -22.38
CA ARG A 3 9.17 10.84 -22.20
C ARG A 3 7.63 10.69 -22.29
N ILE A 4 7.15 9.86 -23.21
CA ILE A 4 5.70 9.59 -23.38
C ILE A 4 5.15 8.85 -22.15
N ASN A 5 5.88 7.86 -21.65
CA ASN A 5 5.44 7.11 -20.47
C ASN A 5 5.34 8.00 -19.21
N HIS A 6 6.32 8.90 -19.02
CA HIS A 6 6.28 9.86 -17.92
C HIS A 6 5.10 10.82 -18.04
N GLU A 7 4.80 11.29 -19.24
CA GLU A 7 3.67 12.19 -19.48
C GLU A 7 2.33 11.50 -19.23
N ILE A 8 2.17 10.26 -19.70
CA ILE A 8 0.97 9.45 -19.46
C ILE A 8 0.78 9.24 -17.95
N THR A 9 1.84 8.80 -17.24
CA THR A 9 1.76 8.58 -15.79
C THR A 9 1.38 9.85 -15.04
N ARG A 10 2.02 10.98 -15.37
CA ARG A 10 1.73 12.28 -14.76
C ARG A 10 0.28 12.70 -14.98
N LYS A 11 -0.22 12.56 -16.20
CA LYS A 11 -1.60 12.92 -16.54
C LYS A 11 -2.62 12.02 -15.84
N THR A 12 -2.37 10.71 -15.83
CA THR A 12 -3.24 9.75 -15.12
C THR A 12 -3.30 10.05 -13.62
N THR A 13 -2.15 10.27 -12.98
CA THR A 13 -2.08 10.64 -11.56
C THR A 13 -2.84 11.94 -11.30
N SER A 14 -2.68 12.96 -12.15
CA SER A 14 -3.41 14.22 -12.02
C SER A 14 -4.92 14.05 -12.12
N LEU A 15 -5.40 13.21 -13.04
CA LEU A 15 -6.83 12.91 -13.17
C LEU A 15 -7.37 12.20 -11.91
N MET A 16 -6.64 11.23 -11.38
CA MET A 16 -7.01 10.52 -10.15
C MET A 16 -7.09 11.46 -8.95
N ILE A 17 -6.10 12.35 -8.79
CA ILE A 17 -6.08 13.33 -7.70
C ILE A 17 -7.28 14.29 -7.80
N ASN A 18 -7.53 14.83 -8.99
CA ASN A 18 -8.65 15.74 -9.22
C ASN A 18 -10.01 15.05 -8.96
N ASP A 19 -10.14 13.78 -9.36
CA ASP A 19 -11.36 13.02 -9.11
C ASP A 19 -11.62 12.84 -7.61
N VAL A 20 -10.62 12.40 -6.85
CA VAL A 20 -10.75 12.23 -5.39
C VAL A 20 -11.15 13.55 -4.73
N ILE A 21 -10.48 14.65 -5.09
CA ILE A 21 -10.79 15.97 -4.50
C ILE A 21 -12.24 16.34 -4.80
N ASN A 22 -12.65 16.30 -6.07
CA ASN A 22 -13.99 16.69 -6.48
C ASN A 22 -15.08 15.79 -5.89
N ASN A 23 -14.85 14.48 -5.85
CA ASN A 23 -15.80 13.53 -5.26
C ASN A 23 -15.89 13.70 -3.74
N THR A 24 -14.76 13.95 -3.06
CA THR A 24 -14.74 14.23 -1.63
C THR A 24 -15.53 15.50 -1.29
N LEU A 25 -15.35 16.57 -2.06
CA LEU A 25 -16.11 17.80 -1.87
C LEU A 25 -17.63 17.58 -2.05
N LYS A 26 -18.03 16.83 -3.08
CA LYS A 26 -19.44 16.44 -3.28
C LYS A 26 -19.99 15.63 -2.10
N ASN A 27 -19.19 14.69 -1.55
CA ASN A 27 -19.61 13.89 -0.40
C ASN A 27 -19.78 14.76 0.85
N ILE A 28 -18.87 15.72 1.09
CA ILE A 28 -18.97 16.68 2.20
C ILE A 28 -20.26 17.52 2.08
N GLU A 29 -20.56 18.04 0.90
CA GLU A 29 -21.77 18.81 0.64
C GLU A 29 -23.03 17.98 0.84
N ASN A 30 -23.10 16.78 0.24
CA ASN A 30 -24.25 15.89 0.28
C ASN A 30 -24.57 15.44 1.73
N LEU A 31 -23.53 15.14 2.51
CA LEU A 31 -23.66 14.71 3.91
C LEU A 31 -23.70 15.90 4.89
N LYS A 32 -23.66 17.15 4.38
CA LYS A 32 -23.75 18.38 5.18
C LYS A 32 -22.71 18.44 6.31
N ILE A 33 -21.52 17.93 6.05
CA ILE A 33 -20.40 17.94 7.01
C ILE A 33 -19.91 19.39 7.18
N LYS A 34 -19.89 19.89 8.41
CA LYS A 34 -19.52 21.27 8.74
C LYS A 34 -18.27 21.37 9.62
N ASN A 35 -17.97 20.33 10.37
CA ASN A 35 -16.87 20.33 11.32
C ASN A 35 -16.27 18.94 11.49
N SER A 36 -15.16 18.84 12.22
CA SER A 36 -14.45 17.58 12.46
C SER A 36 -15.24 16.55 13.26
N GLN A 37 -16.20 16.99 14.06
CA GLN A 37 -17.06 16.08 14.83
C GLN A 37 -18.03 15.35 13.90
N ASP A 38 -18.60 16.07 12.92
CA ASP A 38 -19.49 15.45 11.90
C ASP A 38 -18.76 14.35 11.14
N VAL A 39 -17.46 14.56 10.80
CA VAL A 39 -16.63 13.55 10.15
C VAL A 39 -16.48 12.29 11.01
N ARG A 40 -16.29 12.45 12.34
CA ARG A 40 -16.09 11.32 13.25
C ARG A 40 -17.35 10.47 13.45
N ILE A 41 -18.52 11.10 13.33
CA ILE A 41 -19.83 10.42 13.51
C ILE A 41 -20.31 9.83 12.18
N CYS A 42 -19.73 10.28 11.05
CA CYS A 42 -20.12 9.82 9.72
C CYS A 42 -19.69 8.37 9.49
N ASP A 43 -20.64 7.47 9.23
CA ASP A 43 -20.38 6.07 8.90
C ASP A 43 -19.91 5.86 7.44
N HIS A 44 -19.81 6.93 6.66
CA HIS A 44 -19.45 6.86 5.25
C HIS A 44 -18.03 7.37 5.01
N GLN A 45 -17.32 6.71 4.12
CA GLN A 45 -16.02 7.16 3.66
C GLN A 45 -16.19 8.44 2.83
N LEU A 46 -15.68 9.57 3.34
CA LEU A 46 -15.78 10.86 2.66
C LEU A 46 -14.78 10.99 1.51
N ALA A 47 -13.52 10.66 1.77
CA ALA A 47 -12.46 10.73 0.79
C ALA A 47 -12.42 9.44 -0.05
N ASP A 48 -12.97 9.50 -1.26
CA ASP A 48 -13.07 8.33 -2.13
C ASP A 48 -13.11 8.77 -3.60
N PHE A 49 -12.76 7.83 -4.49
CA PHE A 49 -12.94 8.01 -5.92
C PHE A 49 -14.43 8.03 -6.31
N SER A 50 -14.74 8.73 -7.39
CA SER A 50 -16.03 8.56 -8.05
C SER A 50 -16.20 7.12 -8.56
N LEU A 51 -17.43 6.70 -8.83
CA LEU A 51 -17.71 5.36 -9.34
C LEU A 51 -16.99 5.09 -10.67
N ASP A 52 -16.96 6.07 -11.55
CA ASP A 52 -16.29 5.97 -12.85
C ASP A 52 -14.78 5.79 -12.66
N MET A 53 -14.16 6.61 -11.83
CA MET A 53 -12.73 6.49 -11.54
C MET A 53 -12.37 5.15 -10.85
N LYS A 54 -13.24 4.63 -9.97
CA LYS A 54 -13.04 3.29 -9.39
C LYS A 54 -12.98 2.19 -10.46
N ASN A 55 -13.84 2.26 -11.47
CA ASN A 55 -13.83 1.31 -12.57
C ASN A 55 -12.56 1.43 -13.42
N GLU A 56 -12.11 2.65 -13.71
CA GLU A 56 -10.85 2.90 -14.42
C GLU A 56 -9.64 2.37 -13.64
N VAL A 57 -9.57 2.66 -12.34
CA VAL A 57 -8.51 2.16 -11.45
C VAL A 57 -8.50 0.63 -11.38
N LYS A 58 -9.69 0.00 -11.35
CA LYS A 58 -9.81 -1.47 -11.38
C LYS A 58 -9.25 -2.04 -12.68
N THR A 59 -9.55 -1.43 -13.81
CA THR A 59 -9.01 -1.82 -15.12
C THR A 59 -7.49 -1.70 -15.17
N ILE A 60 -6.94 -0.59 -14.69
CA ILE A 60 -5.49 -0.38 -14.60
C ILE A 60 -4.85 -1.44 -13.70
N LYS A 61 -5.42 -1.71 -12.53
CA LYS A 61 -4.92 -2.72 -11.59
C LYS A 61 -4.93 -4.12 -12.20
N SER A 62 -5.99 -4.50 -12.92
CA SER A 62 -6.07 -5.79 -13.61
C SER A 62 -5.00 -5.93 -14.68
N PHE A 63 -4.80 -4.88 -15.48
CA PHE A 63 -3.74 -4.85 -16.49
C PHE A 63 -2.34 -4.98 -15.85
N LEU A 64 -2.05 -4.22 -14.80
CA LEU A 64 -0.77 -4.30 -14.10
C LEU A 64 -0.56 -5.68 -13.45
N SER A 65 -1.62 -6.26 -12.87
CA SER A 65 -1.55 -7.61 -12.31
C SER A 65 -1.16 -8.64 -13.37
N GLU A 66 -1.84 -8.60 -14.51
CA GLU A 66 -1.60 -9.56 -15.58
C GLU A 66 -0.22 -9.37 -16.25
N LYS A 67 0.11 -8.16 -16.64
CA LYS A 67 1.27 -7.87 -17.51
C LYS A 67 2.56 -7.58 -16.75
N MET A 68 2.48 -7.15 -15.50
CA MET A 68 3.64 -6.74 -14.74
C MET A 68 3.88 -7.65 -13.53
N TYR A 69 2.93 -7.74 -12.60
CA TYR A 69 3.15 -8.46 -11.35
C TYR A 69 3.25 -9.98 -11.54
N ASN A 70 2.49 -10.55 -12.46
CA ASN A 70 2.55 -11.97 -12.79
C ASN A 70 3.54 -12.30 -13.92
N HIS A 71 4.39 -11.37 -14.31
CA HIS A 71 5.44 -11.64 -15.29
C HIS A 71 6.51 -12.53 -14.67
N ASP A 72 6.97 -13.57 -15.39
CA ASP A 72 7.91 -14.60 -14.91
C ASP A 72 9.17 -14.00 -14.24
N LYS A 73 9.72 -12.91 -14.78
CA LYS A 73 10.87 -12.23 -14.18
C LYS A 73 10.58 -11.70 -12.79
N VAL A 74 9.37 -11.11 -12.58
CA VAL A 74 8.97 -10.55 -11.29
C VAL A 74 8.70 -11.68 -10.31
N LEU A 75 8.00 -12.73 -10.73
CA LEU A 75 7.73 -13.90 -9.89
C LEU A 75 9.03 -14.57 -9.44
N ASN A 76 10.01 -14.74 -10.34
CA ASN A 76 11.31 -15.29 -9.99
C ASN A 76 12.09 -14.40 -9.01
N MET A 77 12.07 -13.09 -9.20
CA MET A 77 12.68 -12.15 -8.24
C MET A 77 12.03 -12.22 -6.87
N THR A 78 10.71 -12.27 -6.80
CA THR A 78 9.95 -12.40 -5.55
C THR A 78 10.25 -13.72 -4.86
N LYS A 79 10.30 -14.83 -5.61
CA LYS A 79 10.67 -16.14 -5.08
C LYS A 79 12.08 -16.14 -4.48
N ASN A 80 13.05 -15.59 -5.20
CA ASN A 80 14.43 -15.48 -4.71
C ASN A 80 14.51 -14.59 -3.45
N ALA A 81 13.81 -13.44 -3.43
CA ALA A 81 13.75 -12.58 -2.27
C ALA A 81 13.15 -13.29 -1.05
N ASN A 82 12.06 -14.03 -1.22
CA ASN A 82 11.44 -14.81 -0.15
C ASN A 82 12.40 -15.88 0.38
N GLN A 83 13.13 -16.58 -0.49
CA GLN A 83 14.12 -17.57 -0.07
C GLN A 83 15.24 -16.94 0.76
N ILE A 84 15.76 -15.77 0.34
CA ILE A 84 16.81 -15.05 1.07
C ILE A 84 16.30 -14.63 2.45
N VAL A 85 15.09 -14.05 2.52
CA VAL A 85 14.50 -13.60 3.80
C VAL A 85 14.27 -14.78 4.73
N SER A 86 13.71 -15.90 4.23
CA SER A 86 13.49 -17.10 5.03
C SER A 86 14.81 -17.69 5.54
N SER A 87 15.82 -17.83 4.67
CA SER A 87 17.15 -18.34 5.08
C SER A 87 17.84 -17.44 6.11
N LEU A 88 17.68 -16.11 5.97
CA LEU A 88 18.22 -15.16 6.93
C LEU A 88 17.51 -15.28 8.28
N PHE A 89 16.18 -15.45 8.26
CA PHE A 89 15.40 -15.64 9.47
C PHE A 89 15.81 -16.92 10.19
N ASP A 90 15.88 -18.05 9.47
CA ASP A 90 16.31 -19.34 10.00
C ASP A 90 17.74 -19.26 10.58
N PHE A 91 18.64 -18.57 9.89
CA PHE A 91 20.00 -18.35 10.37
C PHE A 91 20.05 -17.54 11.68
N LEU A 92 19.26 -16.46 11.76
CA LEU A 92 19.20 -15.61 12.96
C LEU A 92 18.52 -16.34 14.15
N GLU A 93 17.55 -17.20 13.87
CA GLU A 93 16.89 -18.01 14.90
C GLU A 93 17.83 -19.07 15.48
N GLN A 94 18.67 -19.69 14.64
CA GLN A 94 19.65 -20.71 15.07
C GLN A 94 20.86 -20.12 15.81
N GLN A 95 21.22 -18.90 15.51
CA GLN A 95 22.28 -18.16 16.19
C GLN A 95 21.74 -17.59 17.50
N ASP A 96 21.68 -18.41 18.58
CA ASP A 96 21.25 -18.02 19.93
C ASP A 96 21.51 -16.54 20.26
N ASN A 97 20.64 -15.67 19.85
CA ASN A 97 20.51 -14.27 20.28
C ASN A 97 21.80 -13.42 20.44
N ILE A 98 22.99 -13.89 20.01
CA ILE A 98 24.26 -13.17 20.21
C ILE A 98 24.23 -11.86 19.41
N PHE A 99 23.75 -11.90 18.16
CA PHE A 99 23.63 -10.71 17.31
C PHE A 99 22.56 -9.75 17.85
N LEU A 100 21.42 -10.28 18.24
CA LEU A 100 20.32 -9.48 18.80
C LEU A 100 20.69 -8.87 20.16
N LYS A 101 21.37 -9.63 21.02
CA LYS A 101 21.86 -9.14 22.31
C LYS A 101 22.92 -8.05 22.16
N SER A 102 23.78 -8.13 21.14
CA SER A 102 24.82 -7.13 20.91
C SER A 102 24.34 -5.82 20.31
N HIS A 103 23.23 -5.86 19.52
CA HIS A 103 22.76 -4.69 18.75
C HIS A 103 21.46 -4.07 19.29
N LEU A 104 20.59 -4.85 19.96
CA LEU A 104 19.30 -4.36 20.47
C LEU A 104 19.28 -4.17 22.00
N GLY A 105 20.37 -4.47 22.68
CA GLY A 105 20.43 -4.38 24.14
C GLY A 105 19.53 -5.42 24.83
N THR A 106 19.71 -5.60 26.12
CA THR A 106 19.04 -6.61 26.97
C THR A 106 17.53 -6.43 27.20
N SER A 107 16.86 -5.61 26.40
CA SER A 107 15.45 -5.22 26.61
C SER A 107 14.40 -6.23 26.12
N PHE A 108 14.79 -7.34 25.53
CA PHE A 108 13.88 -8.38 25.04
C PHE A 108 13.92 -9.70 25.80
N THR A 109 14.40 -9.68 27.04
CA THR A 109 14.27 -10.85 27.90
C THR A 109 12.98 -10.73 28.72
N ASN A 110 12.13 -11.73 28.56
CA ASN A 110 11.00 -12.11 29.38
C ASN A 110 9.66 -11.40 29.09
N ASN A 111 8.90 -12.00 28.20
CA ASN A 111 7.49 -12.21 28.47
C ASN A 111 7.28 -13.72 28.54
N GLU A 112 7.23 -14.19 29.78
CA GLU A 112 6.79 -15.51 30.15
C GLU A 112 5.37 -15.75 29.64
N LYS A 113 5.17 -16.96 29.13
CA LYS A 113 3.84 -17.51 28.84
C LYS A 113 2.98 -17.56 30.10
N PRO A 114 1.67 -17.31 29.99
CA PRO A 114 0.71 -17.83 30.96
C PRO A 114 0.53 -19.33 30.82
#